data_e3c367172e9b79381a780a92d8cf787d
#
_entry.id   e3c367172e9b79381a780a92d8cf787d
#
_cell.length_a   1.000
_cell.length_b   1.000
_cell.length_c   1.000
_cell.angle_alpha   90.00
_cell.angle_beta   90.00
_cell.angle_gamma   90.00
#
_symmetry.space_group_name_H-M   'P 1'
#
loop_
_entity.id
_entity.type
_entity.pdbx_description
1 polymer ?
#
loop_
_entity_poly.entity_id
_entity_poly.type
_entity_poly.pdbx_seq_one_letter_code
_entity_poly.pdbx_strand_id
1 'polypeptide(L)' 'MDPVQLKQLKQKVEEELRQRELALMEYWLKELQAIEAKRHRDLASLQSDLRMLADRMDTRYRRLKGGLS' A
#
# COMPACT_ATOMS: atom_id res chain seq x y z
N MET A 1 -23.23 -19.95 16.49
CA MET A 1 -22.43 -20.36 15.32
C MET A 1 -21.58 -21.56 15.71
N ASP A 2 -21.58 -22.54 14.83
CA ASP A 2 -20.81 -23.76 15.02
C ASP A 2 -19.30 -23.44 14.96
N PRO A 3 -18.47 -24.10 15.76
CA PRO A 3 -17.02 -23.85 15.78
C PRO A 3 -16.34 -23.98 14.42
N VAL A 4 -16.81 -24.92 13.59
CA VAL A 4 -16.25 -25.11 12.23
C VAL A 4 -16.57 -23.90 11.34
N GLN A 5 -17.78 -23.41 11.40
CA GLN A 5 -18.20 -22.25 10.63
C GLN A 5 -17.44 -20.99 11.07
N LEU A 6 -17.23 -20.84 12.37
CA LEU A 6 -16.48 -19.72 12.92
C LEU A 6 -15.04 -19.73 12.42
N LYS A 7 -14.42 -20.92 12.43
CA LYS A 7 -13.04 -21.09 11.97
C LYS A 7 -12.93 -20.77 10.48
N GLN A 8 -13.88 -21.23 9.67
CA GLN A 8 -13.90 -20.96 8.24
C GLN A 8 -14.06 -19.46 7.96
N LEU A 9 -14.93 -18.79 8.69
CA LEU A 9 -15.13 -17.36 8.56
C LEU A 9 -13.86 -16.59 8.91
N LYS A 10 -13.20 -16.97 9.98
CA LYS A 10 -11.95 -16.35 10.41
C LYS A 10 -10.87 -16.49 9.34
N GLN A 11 -10.72 -17.69 8.78
CA GLN A 11 -9.74 -17.92 7.71
C GLN A 11 -10.04 -17.09 6.47
N LYS A 12 -11.30 -16.94 6.13
CA LYS A 12 -11.71 -16.15 4.97
C LYS A 12 -11.38 -14.68 5.18
N VAL A 13 -11.65 -14.16 6.36
CA VAL A 13 -11.35 -12.77 6.70
C VAL A 13 -9.83 -12.52 6.64
N GLU A 14 -9.05 -13.44 7.22
CA GLU A 14 -7.59 -13.35 7.21
C GLU A 14 -7.04 -13.36 5.78
N GLU A 15 -7.62 -14.20 4.91
CA GLU A 15 -7.21 -14.26 3.51
C GLU A 15 -7.54 -12.96 2.77
N GLU A 16 -8.71 -12.39 3.00
CA GLU A 16 -9.08 -11.13 2.38
C GLU A 16 -8.17 -9.98 2.82
N LEU A 17 -7.83 -9.95 4.10
CA LEU A 17 -6.91 -8.94 4.62
C LEU A 17 -5.53 -9.08 4.00
N ARG A 18 -5.05 -10.30 3.85
CA ARG A 18 -3.76 -10.58 3.21
C ARG A 18 -3.77 -10.10 1.76
N GLN A 19 -4.84 -10.40 1.02
CA GLN A 19 -4.95 -10.00 -0.38
C GLN A 19 -4.96 -8.49 -0.53
N ARG A 20 -5.63 -7.78 0.37
CA ARG A 20 -5.64 -6.32 0.36
C ARG A 20 -4.26 -5.74 0.64
N GLU A 21 -3.55 -6.33 1.59
CA GLU A 21 -2.19 -5.92 1.93
C GLU A 21 -1.24 -6.15 0.76
N LEU A 22 -1.33 -7.33 0.13
CA LEU A 22 -0.52 -7.64 -1.05
C LEU A 22 -0.77 -6.64 -2.18
N ALA A 23 -2.03 -6.35 -2.46
CA ALA A 23 -2.38 -5.42 -3.53
C ALA A 23 -1.83 -4.02 -3.25
N LEU A 24 -1.90 -3.57 -2.01
CA LEU A 24 -1.39 -2.27 -1.61
C LEU A 24 0.14 -2.20 -1.73
N MET A 25 0.82 -3.23 -1.25
CA MET A 25 2.28 -3.31 -1.34
C MET A 25 2.74 -3.37 -2.79
N GLU A 26 2.04 -4.14 -3.62
CA GLU A 26 2.34 -4.24 -5.03
C GLU A 26 2.19 -2.88 -5.71
N TYR A 27 1.16 -2.13 -5.39
CA TYR A 27 0.94 -0.80 -5.93
C TYR A 27 2.14 0.12 -5.61
N TRP A 28 2.54 0.19 -4.33
CA TRP A 28 3.64 1.05 -3.94
C TRP A 28 4.98 0.59 -4.51
N LEU A 29 5.17 -0.71 -4.60
CA LEU A 29 6.39 -1.27 -5.18
C LEU A 29 6.51 -0.87 -6.65
N LYS A 30 5.43 -0.97 -7.42
CA LYS A 30 5.43 -0.58 -8.83
C LYS A 30 5.69 0.92 -8.99
N GLU A 31 5.13 1.73 -8.11
CA GLU A 31 5.38 3.18 -8.14
C GLU A 31 6.85 3.50 -7.89
N LEU A 32 7.45 2.84 -6.91
CA LEU A 32 8.86 3.03 -6.61
C LEU A 32 9.75 2.53 -7.74
N GLN A 33 9.43 1.38 -8.32
CA GLN A 33 10.16 0.82 -9.45
C GLN A 33 10.08 1.74 -10.68
N ALA A 34 8.96 2.39 -10.89
CA ALA A 34 8.81 3.35 -11.98
C ALA A 34 9.75 4.54 -11.80
N ILE A 35 9.90 5.03 -10.57
CA ILE A 35 10.84 6.10 -10.26
C ILE A 35 12.28 5.64 -10.49
N GLU A 36 12.59 4.42 -10.02
CA GLU A 36 13.93 3.83 -10.17
C GLU A 36 14.32 3.64 -11.64
N ALA A 37 13.36 3.25 -12.46
CA ALA A 37 13.61 3.02 -13.88
C ALA A 37 13.67 4.30 -14.71
N LYS A 38 13.17 5.40 -14.17
CA LYS A 38 13.15 6.68 -14.86
C LYS A 38 14.55 7.28 -14.91
N ARG A 39 14.93 7.80 -16.07
CA ARG A 39 16.21 8.52 -16.18
C ARG A 39 16.04 9.94 -15.72
N HIS A 40 16.59 10.23 -14.55
CA HIS A 40 16.55 11.57 -13.98
C HIS A 40 17.73 12.38 -14.50
N ARG A 41 17.47 13.64 -14.85
CA ARG A 41 18.53 14.55 -15.33
C ARG A 41 19.50 14.92 -14.22
N ASP A 42 19.00 15.04 -13.01
CA ASP A 42 19.77 15.49 -11.87
C ASP A 42 19.15 14.95 -10.57
N LEU A 43 19.84 15.21 -9.49
CA LEU A 43 19.41 14.81 -8.16
C LEU A 43 18.11 15.50 -7.75
N ALA A 44 17.92 16.76 -8.13
CA ALA A 44 16.72 17.50 -7.78
C ALA A 44 15.47 16.86 -8.38
N SER A 45 15.55 16.38 -9.61
CA SER A 45 14.46 15.68 -10.29
C SER A 45 14.12 14.38 -9.55
N LEU A 46 15.12 13.62 -9.16
CA LEU A 46 14.93 12.40 -8.39
C LEU A 46 14.30 12.70 -7.03
N GLN A 47 14.81 13.69 -6.33
CA GLN A 47 14.26 14.10 -5.03
C GLN A 47 12.81 14.54 -5.14
N SER A 48 12.46 15.25 -6.21
CA SER A 48 11.09 15.68 -6.46
C SER A 48 10.15 14.48 -6.62
N ASP A 49 10.55 13.49 -7.41
CA ASP A 49 9.75 12.29 -7.63
C ASP A 49 9.57 11.50 -6.33
N LEU A 50 10.64 11.35 -5.55
CA LEU A 50 10.57 10.67 -4.26
C LEU A 50 9.67 11.40 -3.28
N ARG A 51 9.73 12.74 -3.26
CA ARG A 51 8.87 13.54 -2.40
C ARG A 51 7.40 13.37 -2.77
N MET A 52 7.10 13.36 -4.06
CA MET A 52 5.73 13.14 -4.53
C MET A 52 5.21 11.77 -4.10
N LEU A 53 6.04 10.74 -4.20
CA LEU A 53 5.67 9.40 -3.75
C LEU A 53 5.45 9.39 -2.24
N ALA A 54 6.37 9.99 -1.48
CA ALA A 54 6.25 10.05 -0.02
C ALA A 54 4.98 10.81 0.40
N ASP A 55 4.65 11.90 -0.28
CA ASP A 55 3.44 12.67 0.01
C ASP A 55 2.18 11.86 -0.24
N ARG A 56 2.15 11.07 -1.32
CA ARG A 56 1.02 10.19 -1.62
C ARG A 56 0.87 9.10 -0.56
N MET A 57 1.98 8.52 -0.13
CA MET A 57 1.98 7.52 0.94
C MET A 57 1.52 8.13 2.26
N ASP A 58 1.99 9.33 2.58
CA ASP A 58 1.60 10.05 3.79
C ASP A 58 0.10 10.36 3.79
N THR A 59 -0.44 10.80 2.66
CA THR A 59 -1.87 11.06 2.51
C THR A 59 -2.67 9.78 2.79
N ARG A 60 -2.23 8.66 2.25
CA ARG A 60 -2.89 7.37 2.48
C ARG A 60 -2.80 6.96 3.94
N TYR A 61 -1.61 7.12 4.51
CA TYR A 61 -1.36 6.80 5.91
C TYR A 61 -2.29 7.58 6.84
N ARG A 62 -2.40 8.90 6.61
CA ARG A 62 -3.26 9.76 7.43
C ARG A 62 -4.73 9.38 7.29
N ARG A 63 -5.16 9.04 6.10
CA ARG A 63 -6.53 8.61 5.85
C ARG A 63 -6.86 7.33 6.60
N LEU A 64 -5.96 6.36 6.57
CA LEU A 64 -6.12 5.11 7.29
C LEU A 64 -6.06 5.31 8.80
N LYS A 65 -5.14 6.17 9.26
CA LYS A 65 -4.98 6.48 10.69
C LYS A 65 -6.18 7.24 11.25
N GLY A 66 -6.77 8.11 10.44
CA GLY A 66 -7.95 8.88 10.82
C GLY A 66 -9.19 8.04 11.02
N GLY A 67 -9.09 6.77 10.75
CA GLY A 67 -10.19 5.83 10.87
C GLY A 67 -11.03 5.80 9.61
N LEU A 68 -12.09 5.03 9.67
CA LEU A 68 -12.99 4.83 8.55
C LEU A 68 -14.08 5.88 8.46
N SER A 69 -13.84 6.97 9.11
CA SER A 69 -14.77 8.07 9.04
C SER A 69 -14.81 8.67 7.65
#